data_e164a2ef40c80a41f08da0ee5cd5eb6e
#
_entry.id   e164a2ef40c80a41f08da0ee5cd5eb6e
#
_cell.length_a   1.000
_cell.length_b   1.000
_cell.length_c   1.000
_cell.angle_alpha   90.00
_cell.angle_beta   90.00
_cell.angle_gamma   90.00
#
_symmetry.space_group_name_H-M   'P 1'
#
loop_
_entity.id
_entity.type
_entity.pdbx_description
1 polymer ?
#
loop_
_entity_poly.entity_id
_entity_poly.type
_entity_poly.pdbx_seq_one_letter_code
_entity_poly.pdbx_strand_id
1 'polypeptide(L)'
;MVLIMSIIFVSVSLYVTSQMAKALRAKEKHDVELWAAAMERVNRDAMGDYMRDPLISSIISNRNNIPFIITDEKQRVISHHLIPSKIIESPELLHSTLLRMSRDNTPIVIRFWWTDEHNHIIFYGHSLTLSMLYIFPYIQMFVIIIFVIIVFIAFRSTKQSEQNRVWVGLAKETAHQLGTPTSSLMGWIEYLREQPVDQMAVDEMQKDLAQLMKIVDRFSKIGSDTPLSLENINEVVSGSVMYFRKRIPRNVTLDYNGLAIEPVYAMVNAALFEWVVENLMKNALDALQGHGAINVTISTDEKHVRIEVSDTGKGIPKSDWKRIFEPGFTTKTRGWGLGLSLSRRIIEDYHHGRIAVASSEVGRGTTFRITIKRNKK
;
A
#
# COMPACT_ATOMS: atom_id res chain seq x y z
N MET A 1 18.00 -2.66 -12.28
CA MET A 1 19.37 -2.54 -11.78
C MET A 1 19.44 -2.62 -10.25
N VAL A 2 18.75 -1.77 -9.48
CA VAL A 2 18.77 -1.78 -8.00
C VAL A 2 18.40 -3.15 -7.40
N LEU A 3 17.36 -3.80 -7.90
CA LEU A 3 16.89 -5.11 -7.40
C LEU A 3 17.91 -6.22 -7.62
N ILE A 4 18.60 -6.22 -8.77
CA ILE A 4 19.67 -7.19 -9.07
C ILE A 4 20.87 -6.96 -8.14
N MET A 5 21.28 -5.71 -7.94
CA MET A 5 22.36 -5.37 -7.01
C MET A 5 22.01 -5.78 -5.57
N SER A 6 20.79 -5.57 -5.13
CA SER A 6 20.32 -6.00 -3.80
C SER A 6 20.39 -7.52 -3.64
N ILE A 7 19.97 -8.29 -4.65
CA ILE A 7 20.04 -9.76 -4.62
C ILE A 7 21.50 -10.24 -4.54
N ILE A 8 22.39 -9.66 -5.34
CA ILE A 8 23.82 -10.00 -5.31
C ILE A 8 24.41 -9.69 -3.93
N PHE A 9 24.14 -8.49 -3.40
CA PHE A 9 24.61 -8.09 -2.08
C PHE A 9 24.16 -9.05 -0.97
N VAL A 10 22.87 -9.41 -0.96
CA VAL A 10 22.30 -10.37 -0.01
C VAL A 10 22.98 -11.74 -0.13
N SER A 11 23.14 -12.23 -1.35
CA SER A 11 23.73 -13.54 -1.60
C SER A 11 25.20 -13.60 -1.11
N VAL A 12 25.97 -12.56 -1.39
CA VAL A 12 27.36 -12.46 -0.91
C VAL A 12 27.41 -12.35 0.62
N SER A 13 26.56 -11.51 1.21
CA SER A 13 26.49 -11.34 2.66
C SER A 13 26.09 -12.62 3.38
N LEU A 14 25.09 -13.36 2.88
CA LEU A 14 24.68 -14.66 3.40
C LEU A 14 25.79 -15.69 3.32
N TYR A 15 26.51 -15.72 2.20
CA TYR A 15 27.65 -16.62 2.01
C TYR A 15 28.75 -16.32 3.02
N VAL A 16 29.16 -15.06 3.15
CA VAL A 16 30.22 -14.63 4.08
C VAL A 16 29.81 -14.93 5.53
N THR A 17 28.60 -14.58 5.94
CA THR A 17 28.09 -14.83 7.30
C THR A 17 28.05 -16.33 7.60
N SER A 18 27.64 -17.16 6.63
CA SER A 18 27.62 -18.62 6.78
C SER A 18 29.03 -19.19 6.96
N GLN A 19 30.04 -18.70 6.22
CA GLN A 19 31.43 -19.12 6.35
C GLN A 19 32.01 -18.70 7.72
N MET A 20 31.72 -17.46 8.15
CA MET A 20 32.15 -16.97 9.47
C MET A 20 31.52 -17.81 10.61
N ALA A 21 30.24 -18.12 10.52
CA ALA A 21 29.54 -18.96 11.51
C ALA A 21 30.15 -20.37 11.58
N LYS A 22 30.46 -20.99 10.43
CA LYS A 22 31.13 -22.30 10.39
C LYS A 22 32.52 -22.26 11.02
N ALA A 23 33.33 -21.25 10.67
CA ALA A 23 34.68 -21.09 11.21
C ALA A 23 34.65 -20.85 12.73
N LEU A 24 33.74 -19.98 13.21
CA LEU A 24 33.60 -19.70 14.63
C LEU A 24 33.12 -20.95 15.40
N ARG A 25 32.15 -21.71 14.86
CA ARG A 25 31.69 -22.96 15.46
C ARG A 25 32.80 -23.99 15.59
N ALA A 26 33.65 -24.13 14.56
CA ALA A 26 34.80 -25.05 14.61
C ALA A 26 35.80 -24.62 15.67
N LYS A 27 36.05 -23.29 15.79
CA LYS A 27 36.91 -22.72 16.83
C LYS A 27 36.34 -22.96 18.22
N GLU A 28 35.06 -22.66 18.47
CA GLU A 28 34.39 -22.87 19.77
C GLU A 28 34.48 -24.34 20.20
N LYS A 29 34.25 -25.29 19.27
CA LYS A 29 34.38 -26.70 19.53
C LYS A 29 35.81 -27.06 19.96
N HIS A 30 36.81 -26.60 19.23
CA HIS A 30 38.21 -26.83 19.54
C HIS A 30 38.62 -26.25 20.89
N ASP A 31 38.15 -25.02 21.21
CA ASP A 31 38.45 -24.37 22.49
C ASP A 31 37.84 -25.14 23.67
N VAL A 32 36.63 -25.70 23.54
CA VAL A 32 36.00 -26.53 24.59
C VAL A 32 36.69 -27.87 24.71
N GLU A 33 37.12 -28.52 23.62
CA GLU A 33 37.91 -29.77 23.63
C GLU A 33 39.27 -29.58 24.30
N LEU A 34 39.96 -28.48 23.98
CA LEU A 34 41.24 -28.11 24.66
C LEU A 34 41.05 -27.89 26.15
N TRP A 35 39.99 -27.15 26.53
CA TRP A 35 39.68 -26.91 27.93
C TRP A 35 39.35 -28.22 28.68
N ALA A 36 38.57 -29.10 28.07
CA ALA A 36 38.25 -30.44 28.61
C ALA A 36 39.50 -31.31 28.81
N ALA A 37 40.40 -31.35 27.82
CA ALA A 37 41.64 -32.07 27.89
C ALA A 37 42.59 -31.51 28.98
N ALA A 38 42.67 -30.19 29.13
CA ALA A 38 43.43 -29.54 30.20
C ALA A 38 42.88 -29.92 31.58
N MET A 39 41.56 -29.92 31.75
CA MET A 39 40.91 -30.32 33.01
C MET A 39 41.14 -31.82 33.32
N GLU A 40 41.09 -32.72 32.34
CA GLU A 40 41.38 -34.14 32.52
C GLU A 40 42.83 -34.35 32.95
N ARG A 41 43.78 -33.57 32.39
CA ARG A 41 45.19 -33.66 32.71
C ARG A 41 45.50 -33.20 34.15
N VAL A 42 44.92 -32.07 34.56
CA VAL A 42 45.04 -31.55 35.94
C VAL A 42 44.46 -32.58 36.93
N ASN A 43 43.38 -33.26 36.55
CA ASN A 43 42.73 -34.23 37.37
C ASN A 43 43.50 -35.57 37.48
N ARG A 44 44.30 -35.94 36.48
CA ARG A 44 45.09 -37.20 36.47
C ARG A 44 46.26 -37.14 37.42
N ASP A 45 46.86 -35.97 37.62
CA ASP A 45 48.05 -35.78 38.46
C ASP A 45 47.66 -35.17 39.80
N ALA A 46 47.29 -36.06 40.75
CA ALA A 46 46.93 -35.74 42.16
C ALA A 46 48.02 -35.04 42.95
N MET A 47 49.21 -34.80 42.37
CA MET A 47 50.36 -34.14 42.99
C MET A 47 50.65 -32.77 42.40
N GLY A 48 49.70 -31.82 42.45
CA GLY A 48 49.96 -30.38 42.57
C GLY A 48 50.89 -29.64 41.60
N ASP A 49 51.61 -30.32 40.70
CA ASP A 49 52.69 -29.72 39.89
C ASP A 49 52.15 -29.06 38.59
N TYR A 50 51.00 -29.50 38.07
CA TYR A 50 50.45 -28.96 36.84
C TYR A 50 49.70 -27.60 37.00
N MET A 51 49.29 -27.24 38.24
CA MET A 51 48.81 -25.88 38.48
C MET A 51 49.94 -24.83 38.35
N ARG A 52 51.20 -25.30 38.33
CA ARG A 52 52.37 -24.47 38.04
C ARG A 52 52.71 -24.38 36.56
N ASP A 53 52.11 -25.22 35.70
CA ASP A 53 52.30 -25.11 34.25
C ASP A 53 51.53 -23.86 33.72
N PRO A 54 52.22 -22.83 33.24
CA PRO A 54 51.62 -21.61 32.79
C PRO A 54 50.62 -21.82 31.62
N LEU A 55 50.86 -22.83 30.78
CA LEU A 55 50.01 -23.16 29.64
C LEU A 55 48.67 -23.76 30.10
N ILE A 56 48.72 -24.74 30.98
CA ILE A 56 47.46 -25.38 31.52
C ILE A 56 46.68 -24.35 32.31
N SER A 57 47.33 -23.54 33.14
CA SER A 57 46.69 -22.46 33.90
C SER A 57 46.06 -21.43 32.98
N SER A 58 46.71 -21.07 31.88
CA SER A 58 46.16 -20.09 30.93
C SER A 58 44.94 -20.66 30.17
N ILE A 59 44.92 -21.94 29.80
CA ILE A 59 43.80 -22.57 29.11
C ILE A 59 42.59 -22.66 30.06
N ILE A 60 42.81 -23.06 31.32
CA ILE A 60 41.74 -23.19 32.32
C ILE A 60 41.19 -21.80 32.71
N SER A 61 42.07 -20.81 32.83
CA SER A 61 41.67 -19.46 33.19
C SER A 61 40.99 -18.69 32.03
N ASN A 62 41.29 -19.05 30.79
CA ASN A 62 40.67 -18.49 29.62
C ASN A 62 39.24 -19.06 29.48
N ARG A 63 38.34 -18.56 30.36
CA ARG A 63 36.92 -18.87 30.28
C ARG A 63 36.38 -18.20 29.03
N ASN A 64 36.37 -18.98 27.94
CA ASN A 64 35.75 -18.54 26.70
C ASN A 64 34.28 -18.13 26.96
N ASN A 65 33.74 -17.16 26.19
CA ASN A 65 32.33 -16.72 26.27
C ASN A 65 31.35 -17.82 25.82
N ILE A 66 31.65 -19.08 26.06
CA ILE A 66 30.84 -20.25 25.69
C ILE A 66 30.11 -20.72 26.95
N PRO A 67 28.75 -20.73 26.95
CA PRO A 67 28.00 -21.26 28.07
C PRO A 67 28.15 -22.79 28.15
N PHE A 68 28.40 -23.31 29.34
CA PHE A 68 28.49 -24.75 29.57
C PHE A 68 27.89 -25.18 30.91
N ILE A 69 27.49 -26.44 30.99
CA ILE A 69 27.02 -27.13 32.19
C ILE A 69 27.79 -28.44 32.29
N ILE A 70 28.39 -28.70 33.45
CA ILE A 70 29.04 -29.96 33.79
C ILE A 70 28.11 -30.76 34.68
N THR A 71 27.82 -32.00 34.32
CA THR A 71 26.97 -32.92 35.10
C THR A 71 27.70 -34.20 35.43
N ASP A 72 27.22 -34.92 36.45
CA ASP A 72 27.56 -36.32 36.65
C ASP A 72 26.81 -37.26 35.69
N GLU A 73 27.01 -38.53 35.78
CA GLU A 73 26.30 -39.56 34.99
C GLU A 73 24.79 -39.59 35.26
N LYS A 74 24.35 -39.09 36.43
CA LYS A 74 22.93 -38.97 36.81
C LYS A 74 22.32 -37.63 36.44
N GLN A 75 23.03 -36.85 35.61
CA GLN A 75 22.63 -35.49 35.18
C GLN A 75 22.48 -34.44 36.30
N ARG A 76 23.11 -34.65 37.47
CA ARG A 76 23.18 -33.64 38.52
C ARG A 76 24.25 -32.64 38.18
N VAL A 77 23.91 -31.32 38.27
CA VAL A 77 24.84 -30.25 37.95
C VAL A 77 25.93 -30.12 38.96
N ILE A 78 27.19 -30.25 38.50
CA ILE A 78 28.40 -30.06 39.30
C ILE A 78 28.89 -28.63 39.19
N SER A 79 28.89 -28.07 37.98
CA SER A 79 29.34 -26.70 37.73
C SER A 79 28.67 -26.15 36.47
N HIS A 80 28.58 -24.83 36.38
CA HIS A 80 28.05 -24.16 35.19
C HIS A 80 28.76 -22.82 34.94
N HIS A 81 28.71 -22.35 33.69
CA HIS A 81 29.29 -21.08 33.28
C HIS A 81 28.35 -20.38 32.29
N LEU A 82 28.10 -19.06 32.50
CA LEU A 82 27.20 -18.24 31.67
C LEU A 82 25.79 -18.80 31.53
N ILE A 83 25.32 -19.56 32.52
CA ILE A 83 23.95 -20.09 32.59
C ILE A 83 23.23 -19.38 33.74
N PRO A 84 22.05 -18.75 33.48
CA PRO A 84 21.26 -18.14 34.53
C PRO A 84 20.86 -19.12 35.64
N SER A 85 20.97 -18.72 36.94
CA SER A 85 20.61 -19.56 38.08
C SER A 85 19.20 -20.12 38.03
N LYS A 86 18.25 -19.34 37.48
CA LYS A 86 16.86 -19.78 37.26
C LYS A 86 16.74 -21.07 36.43
N ILE A 87 17.66 -21.30 35.48
CA ILE A 87 17.68 -22.53 34.67
C ILE A 87 18.18 -23.72 35.49
N ILE A 88 19.16 -23.48 36.35
CA ILE A 88 19.75 -24.52 37.19
C ILE A 88 18.80 -24.99 38.31
N GLU A 89 18.05 -24.05 38.86
CA GLU A 89 17.09 -24.28 39.94
C GLU A 89 15.79 -24.97 39.48
N SER A 90 15.45 -24.90 38.20
CA SER A 90 14.26 -25.55 37.64
C SER A 90 14.61 -26.82 36.87
N PRO A 91 14.17 -28.00 37.35
CA PRO A 91 14.47 -29.27 36.69
C PRO A 91 13.99 -29.34 35.23
N GLU A 92 12.83 -28.76 34.93
CA GLU A 92 12.26 -28.72 33.57
C GLU A 92 13.09 -27.86 32.62
N LEU A 93 13.50 -26.66 33.07
CA LEU A 93 14.33 -25.74 32.29
C LEU A 93 15.74 -26.30 32.11
N LEU A 94 16.30 -26.95 33.12
CA LEU A 94 17.59 -27.60 33.05
C LEU A 94 17.56 -28.73 32.01
N HIS A 95 16.60 -29.62 32.10
CA HIS A 95 16.46 -30.75 31.17
C HIS A 95 16.32 -30.29 29.72
N SER A 96 15.44 -29.29 29.48
CA SER A 96 15.26 -28.70 28.14
C SER A 96 16.54 -28.04 27.61
N THR A 97 17.32 -27.41 28.50
CA THR A 97 18.60 -26.75 28.14
C THR A 97 19.67 -27.78 27.81
N LEU A 98 19.81 -28.86 28.60
CA LEU A 98 20.73 -29.97 28.32
C LEU A 98 20.40 -30.65 26.99
N LEU A 99 19.12 -30.92 26.70
CA LEU A 99 18.68 -31.47 25.43
C LEU A 99 19.04 -30.58 24.25
N ARG A 100 18.82 -29.24 24.38
CA ARG A 100 19.17 -28.27 23.36
C ARG A 100 20.67 -28.25 23.10
N MET A 101 21.50 -28.17 24.17
CA MET A 101 22.96 -28.20 24.07
C MET A 101 23.47 -29.49 23.43
N SER A 102 22.87 -30.65 23.78
CA SER A 102 23.20 -31.95 23.19
C SER A 102 22.81 -32.04 21.71
N ARG A 103 21.77 -31.35 21.28
CA ARG A 103 21.39 -31.27 19.85
C ARG A 103 22.35 -30.38 19.05
N ASP A 104 22.75 -29.25 19.65
CA ASP A 104 23.61 -28.27 19.00
C ASP A 104 25.06 -28.73 18.90
N ASN A 105 25.56 -29.40 19.95
CA ASN A 105 26.93 -29.87 20.05
C ASN A 105 26.99 -31.25 20.74
N THR A 106 27.92 -32.08 20.32
CA THR A 106 28.17 -33.39 21.00
C THR A 106 28.74 -33.13 22.38
N PRO A 107 28.14 -33.65 23.48
CA PRO A 107 28.69 -33.53 24.82
C PRO A 107 30.08 -34.19 24.93
N ILE A 108 30.96 -33.59 25.73
CA ILE A 108 32.33 -34.09 25.96
C ILE A 108 32.36 -34.77 27.31
N VAL A 109 32.90 -35.99 27.33
CA VAL A 109 33.05 -36.78 28.57
C VAL A 109 34.47 -36.60 29.09
N ILE A 110 34.60 -36.16 30.36
CA ILE A 110 35.87 -36.07 31.09
C ILE A 110 35.89 -37.16 32.16
N ARG A 111 36.99 -37.87 32.29
CA ARG A 111 37.17 -38.93 33.30
C ARG A 111 37.93 -38.37 34.52
N PHE A 112 37.34 -38.61 35.70
CA PHE A 112 37.95 -38.28 36.99
C PHE A 112 38.36 -39.55 37.70
N TRP A 113 39.63 -39.68 38.10
CA TRP A 113 40.23 -40.94 38.59
C TRP A 113 40.06 -41.17 40.10
N TRP A 114 39.66 -40.18 40.85
CA TRP A 114 39.57 -40.21 42.33
C TRP A 114 38.17 -40.11 42.91
N THR A 115 37.15 -40.15 42.10
CA THR A 115 35.78 -40.17 42.54
C THR A 115 35.12 -41.48 42.13
N ASP A 116 34.20 -41.98 42.94
CA ASP A 116 33.42 -43.19 42.64
C ASP A 116 32.53 -42.98 41.37
N GLU A 117 32.25 -41.76 41.03
CA GLU A 117 31.58 -41.34 39.79
C GLU A 117 32.64 -40.85 38.80
N HIS A 118 33.14 -41.74 37.95
CA HIS A 118 34.33 -41.49 37.11
C HIS A 118 34.13 -40.60 35.89
N ASN A 119 32.90 -40.35 35.47
CA ASN A 119 32.62 -39.60 34.23
C ASN A 119 31.82 -38.32 34.52
N HIS A 120 32.37 -37.20 34.11
CA HIS A 120 31.64 -35.93 34.05
C HIS A 120 31.34 -35.60 32.61
N ILE A 121 30.15 -35.09 32.35
CA ILE A 121 29.67 -34.75 31.01
C ILE A 121 29.56 -33.26 30.88
N ILE A 122 30.27 -32.69 29.90
CA ILE A 122 30.20 -31.27 29.57
C ILE A 122 29.20 -31.05 28.46
N PHE A 123 28.13 -30.35 28.76
CA PHE A 123 27.20 -29.82 27.78
C PHE A 123 27.55 -28.36 27.53
N TYR A 124 27.73 -27.96 26.26
CA TYR A 124 28.07 -26.59 25.90
C TYR A 124 27.16 -26.06 24.80
N GLY A 125 26.85 -24.77 24.90
CA GLY A 125 26.05 -24.05 23.92
C GLY A 125 26.90 -23.22 22.97
N HIS A 126 26.26 -22.34 22.22
CA HIS A 126 26.91 -21.38 21.37
C HIS A 126 27.20 -20.09 22.14
N SER A 127 28.31 -19.41 21.82
CA SER A 127 28.56 -18.07 22.32
C SER A 127 27.50 -17.07 21.80
N LEU A 128 27.38 -15.94 22.48
CA LEU A 128 26.52 -14.84 22.01
C LEU A 128 26.88 -14.42 20.59
N THR A 129 28.19 -14.37 20.26
CA THR A 129 28.68 -14.00 18.93
C THR A 129 28.21 -14.97 17.85
N LEU A 130 28.31 -16.26 18.10
CA LEU A 130 27.84 -17.28 17.15
C LEU A 130 26.31 -17.24 17.01
N SER A 131 25.58 -17.03 18.11
CA SER A 131 24.13 -16.89 18.09
C SER A 131 23.68 -15.66 17.30
N MET A 132 24.40 -14.52 17.44
CA MET A 132 24.14 -13.32 16.63
C MET A 132 24.40 -13.57 15.15
N LEU A 133 25.46 -14.29 14.78
CA LEU A 133 25.75 -14.66 13.39
C LEU A 133 24.62 -15.50 12.77
N TYR A 134 23.95 -16.36 13.54
CA TYR A 134 22.81 -17.14 13.04
C TYR A 134 21.54 -16.28 12.86
N ILE A 135 21.34 -15.24 13.68
CA ILE A 135 20.16 -14.36 13.60
C ILE A 135 20.36 -13.27 12.54
N PHE A 136 21.60 -12.85 12.30
CA PHE A 136 21.94 -11.74 11.40
C PHE A 136 21.30 -11.83 9.99
N PRO A 137 21.29 -12.98 9.29
CA PRO A 137 20.65 -13.12 8.00
C PRO A 137 19.15 -12.79 8.01
N TYR A 138 18.43 -13.15 9.07
CA TYR A 138 17.00 -12.89 9.21
C TYR A 138 16.74 -11.40 9.41
N ILE A 139 17.55 -10.73 10.23
CA ILE A 139 17.48 -9.27 10.42
C ILE A 139 17.75 -8.55 9.09
N GLN A 140 18.80 -8.96 8.38
CA GLN A 140 19.15 -8.40 7.07
C GLN A 140 18.02 -8.57 6.06
N MET A 141 17.41 -9.75 5.96
CA MET A 141 16.30 -10.01 5.07
C MET A 141 15.08 -9.13 5.41
N PHE A 142 14.78 -8.96 6.69
CA PHE A 142 13.69 -8.07 7.15
C PHE A 142 13.91 -6.61 6.75
N VAL A 143 15.13 -6.09 6.96
CA VAL A 143 15.49 -4.70 6.56
C VAL A 143 15.36 -4.51 5.05
N ILE A 144 15.79 -5.49 4.25
CA ILE A 144 15.70 -5.40 2.79
C ILE A 144 14.24 -5.43 2.31
N ILE A 145 13.39 -6.27 2.91
CA ILE A 145 11.96 -6.29 2.58
C ILE A 145 11.33 -4.92 2.84
N ILE A 146 11.61 -4.31 4.00
CA ILE A 146 11.12 -2.96 4.32
C ILE A 146 11.64 -1.95 3.29
N PHE A 147 12.92 -1.99 2.95
CA PHE A 147 13.50 -1.08 1.96
C PHE A 147 12.82 -1.21 0.59
N VAL A 148 12.60 -2.45 0.11
CA VAL A 148 11.91 -2.70 -1.16
C VAL A 148 10.48 -2.14 -1.15
N ILE A 149 9.76 -2.32 -0.03
CA ILE A 149 8.41 -1.76 0.14
C ILE A 149 8.43 -0.23 0.06
N ILE A 150 9.36 0.42 0.76
CA ILE A 150 9.50 1.89 0.75
C ILE A 150 9.80 2.39 -0.67
N VAL A 151 10.76 1.76 -1.37
CA VAL A 151 11.11 2.12 -2.75
C VAL A 151 9.92 1.94 -3.69
N PHE A 152 9.16 0.85 -3.54
CA PHE A 152 7.97 0.59 -4.34
C PHE A 152 6.88 1.66 -4.13
N ILE A 153 6.62 2.03 -2.87
CA ILE A 153 5.66 3.09 -2.52
C ILE A 153 6.11 4.44 -3.09
N ALA A 154 7.39 4.80 -2.92
CA ALA A 154 7.94 6.04 -3.45
C ALA A 154 7.87 6.11 -4.97
N PHE A 155 8.23 5.03 -5.68
CA PHE A 155 8.13 4.96 -7.13
C PHE A 155 6.70 5.10 -7.63
N ARG A 156 5.74 4.43 -6.97
CA ARG A 156 4.31 4.53 -7.31
C ARG A 156 3.79 5.95 -7.09
N SER A 157 4.16 6.60 -5.98
CA SER A 157 3.79 7.98 -5.66
C SER A 157 4.35 8.97 -6.70
N THR A 158 5.63 8.82 -7.06
CA THR A 158 6.26 9.69 -8.07
C THR A 158 5.60 9.56 -9.43
N LYS A 159 5.32 8.33 -9.88
CA LYS A 159 4.64 8.08 -11.16
C LYS A 159 3.23 8.68 -11.18
N GLN A 160 2.49 8.59 -10.08
CA GLN A 160 1.16 9.17 -9.96
C GLN A 160 1.22 10.71 -9.95
N SER A 161 2.18 11.30 -9.27
CA SER A 161 2.41 12.75 -9.26
C SER A 161 2.78 13.28 -10.64
N GLU A 162 3.65 12.58 -11.37
CA GLU A 162 4.05 12.96 -12.73
C GLU A 162 2.85 12.92 -13.70
N GLN A 163 2.06 11.87 -13.68
CA GLN A 163 0.81 11.79 -14.45
C GLN A 163 -0.14 12.93 -14.10
N ASN A 164 -0.30 13.25 -12.82
CA ASN A 164 -1.14 14.36 -12.37
C ASN A 164 -0.65 15.70 -12.90
N ARG A 165 0.66 15.97 -12.89
CA ARG A 165 1.25 17.21 -13.42
C ARG A 165 0.97 17.39 -14.91
N VAL A 166 1.12 16.34 -15.70
CA VAL A 166 0.83 16.37 -17.15
C VAL A 166 -0.64 16.72 -17.40
N TRP A 167 -1.56 16.12 -16.65
CA TRP A 167 -2.99 16.38 -16.78
C TRP A 167 -3.38 17.82 -16.40
N VAL A 168 -2.81 18.35 -15.30
CA VAL A 168 -3.03 19.75 -14.89
C VAL A 168 -2.50 20.71 -15.95
N GLY A 169 -1.29 20.44 -16.46
CA GLY A 169 -0.69 21.25 -17.52
C GLY A 169 -1.53 21.27 -18.79
N LEU A 170 -1.97 20.08 -19.26
CA LEU A 170 -2.84 19.96 -20.44
C LEU A 170 -4.18 20.66 -20.23
N ALA A 171 -4.83 20.50 -19.09
CA ALA A 171 -6.11 21.12 -18.81
C ALA A 171 -5.99 22.66 -18.79
N LYS A 172 -4.99 23.19 -18.11
CA LYS A 172 -4.74 24.63 -18.02
C LYS A 172 -4.39 25.23 -19.38
N GLU A 173 -3.51 24.57 -20.14
CA GLU A 173 -3.13 25.02 -21.48
C GLU A 173 -4.32 24.96 -22.44
N THR A 174 -5.12 23.87 -22.43
CA THR A 174 -6.32 23.75 -23.25
C THR A 174 -7.34 24.84 -22.91
N ALA A 175 -7.56 25.14 -21.62
CA ALA A 175 -8.43 26.22 -21.20
C ALA A 175 -7.95 27.58 -21.71
N HIS A 176 -6.66 27.85 -21.63
CA HIS A 176 -6.06 29.10 -22.10
C HIS A 176 -6.15 29.23 -23.62
N GLN A 177 -5.80 28.19 -24.36
CA GLN A 177 -5.84 28.14 -25.83
C GLN A 177 -7.27 28.26 -26.39
N LEU A 178 -8.28 27.74 -25.68
CA LEU A 178 -9.69 27.87 -26.06
C LEU A 178 -10.29 29.18 -25.58
N GLY A 179 -9.85 29.74 -24.47
CA GLY A 179 -10.37 30.99 -23.90
C GLY A 179 -10.20 32.17 -24.83
N THR A 180 -9.07 32.29 -25.50
CA THR A 180 -8.78 33.41 -26.43
C THR A 180 -9.72 33.44 -27.64
N PRO A 181 -9.90 32.36 -28.44
CA PRO A 181 -10.83 32.40 -29.57
C PRO A 181 -12.29 32.49 -29.14
N THR A 182 -12.68 31.93 -27.98
CA THR A 182 -14.05 32.09 -27.48
C THR A 182 -14.36 33.53 -27.07
N SER A 183 -13.41 34.25 -26.50
CA SER A 183 -13.55 35.68 -26.20
C SER A 183 -13.65 36.50 -27.47
N SER A 184 -12.90 36.19 -28.50
CA SER A 184 -13.01 36.84 -29.83
C SER A 184 -14.38 36.60 -30.47
N LEU A 185 -14.87 35.35 -30.43
CA LEU A 185 -16.21 35.00 -30.94
C LEU A 185 -17.32 35.75 -30.19
N MET A 186 -17.15 35.96 -28.87
CA MET A 186 -18.09 36.73 -28.08
C MET A 186 -18.16 38.18 -28.58
N GLY A 187 -17.01 38.81 -28.88
CA GLY A 187 -16.97 40.15 -29.48
C GLY A 187 -17.65 40.23 -30.85
N TRP A 188 -17.48 39.19 -31.69
CA TRP A 188 -18.15 39.15 -33.00
C TRP A 188 -19.68 38.95 -32.87
N ILE A 189 -20.15 38.14 -31.94
CA ILE A 189 -21.60 37.99 -31.69
C ILE A 189 -22.21 39.29 -31.19
N GLU A 190 -21.54 40.02 -30.30
CA GLU A 190 -22.00 41.34 -29.83
C GLU A 190 -22.05 42.35 -30.96
N TYR A 191 -21.01 42.38 -31.84
CA TYR A 191 -21.02 43.21 -33.04
C TYR A 191 -22.18 42.87 -33.99
N LEU A 192 -22.45 41.59 -34.25
CA LEU A 192 -23.55 41.14 -35.11
C LEU A 192 -24.92 41.48 -34.51
N ARG A 193 -25.06 41.54 -33.18
CA ARG A 193 -26.29 41.93 -32.52
C ARG A 193 -26.72 43.35 -32.83
N GLU A 194 -25.78 44.25 -33.11
CA GLU A 194 -26.02 45.60 -33.49
C GLU A 194 -26.27 45.78 -34.99
N GLN A 195 -26.09 44.73 -35.79
CA GLN A 195 -26.29 44.77 -37.24
C GLN A 195 -27.70 44.29 -37.63
N PRO A 196 -28.22 44.71 -38.83
CA PRO A 196 -29.50 44.23 -39.35
C PRO A 196 -29.41 42.77 -39.90
N VAL A 197 -29.13 41.84 -39.02
CA VAL A 197 -29.04 40.40 -39.31
C VAL A 197 -30.15 39.63 -38.59
N ASP A 198 -30.32 38.36 -38.94
CA ASP A 198 -31.26 37.47 -38.23
C ASP A 198 -30.88 37.32 -36.77
N GLN A 199 -31.64 37.97 -35.90
CA GLN A 199 -31.40 37.94 -34.45
C GLN A 199 -31.59 36.55 -33.85
N MET A 200 -32.41 35.69 -34.46
CA MET A 200 -32.58 34.31 -34.01
C MET A 200 -31.28 33.50 -34.20
N ALA A 201 -30.58 33.73 -35.32
CA ALA A 201 -29.29 33.11 -35.58
C ALA A 201 -28.22 33.60 -34.59
N VAL A 202 -28.20 34.92 -34.27
CA VAL A 202 -27.28 35.50 -33.28
C VAL A 202 -27.53 34.92 -31.89
N ASP A 203 -28.78 34.75 -31.49
CA ASP A 203 -29.12 34.12 -30.17
C ASP A 203 -28.70 32.68 -30.09
N GLU A 204 -28.84 31.89 -31.16
CA GLU A 204 -28.34 30.49 -31.18
C GLU A 204 -26.81 30.45 -31.12
N MET A 205 -26.09 31.31 -31.86
CA MET A 205 -24.62 31.40 -31.77
C MET A 205 -24.17 31.80 -30.37
N GLN A 206 -24.86 32.68 -29.69
CA GLN A 206 -24.55 33.08 -28.32
C GLN A 206 -24.76 31.91 -27.33
N LYS A 207 -25.81 31.08 -27.51
CA LYS A 207 -26.04 29.90 -26.69
C LYS A 207 -24.91 28.89 -26.86
N ASP A 208 -24.48 28.64 -28.09
CA ASP A 208 -23.38 27.73 -28.38
C ASP A 208 -22.05 28.22 -27.79
N LEU A 209 -21.78 29.53 -27.93
CA LEU A 209 -20.60 30.14 -27.34
C LEU A 209 -20.60 30.06 -25.81
N ALA A 210 -21.74 30.33 -25.16
CA ALA A 210 -21.88 30.20 -23.71
C ALA A 210 -21.61 28.77 -23.24
N GLN A 211 -21.99 27.79 -24.06
CA GLN A 211 -21.68 26.38 -23.76
C GLN A 211 -20.19 26.07 -23.90
N LEU A 212 -19.51 26.62 -24.91
CA LEU A 212 -18.05 26.51 -25.04
C LEU A 212 -17.33 27.16 -23.87
N MET A 213 -17.74 28.36 -23.45
CA MET A 213 -17.20 29.08 -22.29
C MET A 213 -17.36 28.26 -21.00
N LYS A 214 -18.50 27.59 -20.81
CA LYS A 214 -18.73 26.69 -19.67
C LYS A 214 -17.72 25.53 -19.66
N ILE A 215 -17.38 25.00 -20.83
CA ILE A 215 -16.37 23.93 -20.96
C ILE A 215 -14.98 24.45 -20.60
N VAL A 216 -14.60 25.63 -21.13
CA VAL A 216 -13.32 26.30 -20.86
C VAL A 216 -13.15 26.56 -19.35
N ASP A 217 -14.20 27.15 -18.71
CA ASP A 217 -14.20 27.40 -17.26
C ASP A 217 -14.03 26.12 -16.44
N ARG A 218 -14.68 25.01 -16.84
CA ARG A 218 -14.52 23.71 -16.20
C ARG A 218 -13.08 23.17 -16.29
N PHE A 219 -12.44 23.31 -17.47
CA PHE A 219 -11.06 22.93 -17.67
C PHE A 219 -10.08 23.80 -16.87
N SER A 220 -10.34 25.11 -16.77
CA SER A 220 -9.50 26.04 -16.00
C SER A 220 -9.49 25.70 -14.48
N LYS A 221 -10.60 25.17 -13.98
CA LYS A 221 -10.72 24.75 -12.56
C LYS A 221 -9.97 23.46 -12.25
N ILE A 222 -9.60 22.68 -13.28
CA ILE A 222 -8.76 21.48 -13.08
C ILE A 222 -7.34 21.92 -12.78
N GLY A 223 -6.85 21.65 -11.56
CA GLY A 223 -5.50 21.99 -11.13
C GLY A 223 -5.32 23.37 -10.52
N SER A 224 -6.41 24.14 -10.36
CA SER A 224 -6.45 25.30 -9.47
C SER A 224 -6.91 24.87 -8.06
N ASP A 225 -6.56 25.65 -7.05
CA ASP A 225 -7.18 25.51 -5.72
C ASP A 225 -8.67 25.79 -5.83
N THR A 226 -9.47 24.73 -5.85
CA THR A 226 -10.93 24.78 -5.94
C THR A 226 -11.52 24.66 -4.55
N PRO A 227 -11.97 25.74 -3.91
CA PRO A 227 -12.56 25.68 -2.58
C PRO A 227 -13.83 24.82 -2.61
N LEU A 228 -13.99 23.99 -1.59
CA LEU A 228 -15.22 23.26 -1.32
C LEU A 228 -16.13 24.14 -0.46
N SER A 229 -17.41 24.17 -0.77
CA SER A 229 -18.47 24.82 0.01
C SER A 229 -19.47 23.79 0.51
N LEU A 230 -20.18 24.13 1.58
CA LEU A 230 -21.26 23.30 2.10
C LEU A 230 -22.50 23.48 1.22
N GLU A 231 -22.77 22.49 0.38
CA GLU A 231 -23.83 22.56 -0.62
C GLU A 231 -24.97 21.56 -0.34
N ASN A 232 -26.17 21.91 -0.78
CA ASN A 232 -27.31 21.01 -0.82
C ASN A 232 -27.19 20.10 -2.05
N ILE A 233 -26.82 18.86 -1.84
CA ILE A 233 -26.57 17.87 -2.92
C ILE A 233 -27.84 17.61 -3.75
N ASN A 234 -29.03 17.67 -3.13
CA ASN A 234 -30.27 17.48 -3.84
C ASN A 234 -30.48 18.59 -4.91
N GLU A 235 -30.15 19.83 -4.58
CA GLU A 235 -30.25 20.95 -5.51
C GLU A 235 -29.19 20.89 -6.61
N VAL A 236 -27.93 20.60 -6.26
CA VAL A 236 -26.81 20.46 -7.21
C VAL A 236 -27.13 19.38 -8.25
N VAL A 237 -27.57 18.19 -7.80
CA VAL A 237 -27.93 17.09 -8.71
C VAL A 237 -29.19 17.43 -9.50
N SER A 238 -30.19 18.05 -8.87
CA SER A 238 -31.42 18.50 -9.56
C SER A 238 -31.13 19.42 -10.71
N GLY A 239 -30.24 20.41 -10.53
CA GLY A 239 -29.81 21.32 -11.58
C GLY A 239 -29.27 20.58 -12.81
N SER A 240 -28.37 19.61 -12.59
CA SER A 240 -27.82 18.77 -13.64
C SER A 240 -28.90 17.93 -14.35
N VAL A 241 -29.82 17.30 -13.58
CA VAL A 241 -30.90 16.46 -14.11
C VAL A 241 -31.88 17.30 -14.96
N MET A 242 -32.28 18.46 -14.47
CA MET A 242 -33.21 19.35 -15.21
C MET A 242 -32.59 19.87 -16.51
N TYR A 243 -31.32 20.21 -16.48
CA TYR A 243 -30.58 20.61 -17.67
C TYR A 243 -30.52 19.48 -18.71
N PHE A 244 -30.25 18.26 -18.25
CA PHE A 244 -30.11 17.10 -19.11
C PHE A 244 -31.46 16.61 -19.67
N ARG A 245 -32.55 16.70 -18.90
CA ARG A 245 -33.93 16.30 -19.31
C ARG A 245 -34.42 17.02 -20.57
N LYS A 246 -34.01 18.27 -20.78
CA LYS A 246 -34.36 19.04 -21.97
C LYS A 246 -33.66 18.59 -23.25
N ARG A 247 -32.67 17.72 -23.15
CA ARG A 247 -31.77 17.32 -24.24
C ARG A 247 -31.80 15.84 -24.58
N ILE A 248 -32.52 15.03 -23.80
CA ILE A 248 -32.65 13.59 -24.06
C ILE A 248 -33.67 13.35 -25.18
N PRO A 249 -33.48 12.31 -26.02
CA PRO A 249 -34.46 11.86 -26.99
C PRO A 249 -35.80 11.45 -26.34
N ARG A 250 -36.89 11.59 -27.07
CA ARG A 250 -38.23 11.27 -26.55
C ARG A 250 -38.40 9.77 -26.11
N ASN A 251 -37.58 8.88 -26.65
CA ASN A 251 -37.61 7.45 -26.35
C ASN A 251 -36.73 7.06 -25.13
N VAL A 252 -36.18 8.05 -24.41
CA VAL A 252 -35.41 7.83 -23.19
C VAL A 252 -36.13 8.46 -22.01
N THR A 253 -36.35 7.69 -20.96
CA THR A 253 -36.88 8.21 -19.69
C THR A 253 -35.77 8.61 -18.75
N LEU A 254 -35.97 9.68 -17.98
CA LEU A 254 -35.04 10.16 -16.96
C LEU A 254 -35.79 10.39 -15.65
N ASP A 255 -35.54 9.54 -14.66
CA ASP A 255 -36.14 9.63 -13.33
C ASP A 255 -35.12 10.14 -12.30
N TYR A 256 -35.61 10.90 -11.33
CA TYR A 256 -34.81 11.47 -10.25
C TYR A 256 -35.61 11.50 -8.94
N ASN A 257 -35.08 10.86 -7.89
CA ASN A 257 -35.74 10.78 -6.58
C ASN A 257 -35.35 11.87 -5.60
N GLY A 258 -34.27 12.64 -5.86
CA GLY A 258 -33.68 13.56 -4.88
C GLY A 258 -34.58 14.70 -4.42
N LEU A 259 -35.65 15.00 -5.16
CA LEU A 259 -36.66 16.00 -4.75
C LEU A 259 -37.63 15.48 -3.68
N ALA A 260 -37.70 14.15 -3.50
CA ALA A 260 -38.59 13.49 -2.55
C ALA A 260 -37.93 13.15 -1.20
N ILE A 261 -36.65 13.47 -1.04
CA ILE A 261 -35.89 13.21 0.19
C ILE A 261 -35.54 14.53 0.89
N GLU A 262 -35.25 14.46 2.21
CA GLU A 262 -34.77 15.60 2.97
C GLU A 262 -33.47 16.17 2.39
N PRO A 263 -33.21 17.50 2.53
CA PRO A 263 -31.99 18.13 2.09
C PRO A 263 -30.76 17.48 2.69
N VAL A 264 -29.81 17.12 1.84
CA VAL A 264 -28.56 16.45 2.23
C VAL A 264 -27.39 17.37 1.90
N TYR A 265 -26.51 17.59 2.88
CA TYR A 265 -25.40 18.51 2.74
C TYR A 265 -24.06 17.77 2.69
N ALA A 266 -23.17 18.26 1.82
CA ALA A 266 -21.78 17.82 1.74
C ALA A 266 -20.86 18.97 1.31
N MET A 267 -19.57 18.85 1.65
CA MET A 267 -18.55 19.79 1.16
C MET A 267 -18.19 19.44 -0.27
N VAL A 268 -18.64 20.25 -1.22
CA VAL A 268 -18.37 20.05 -2.65
C VAL A 268 -18.11 21.37 -3.38
N ASN A 269 -17.42 21.30 -4.51
CA ASN A 269 -17.46 22.36 -5.51
C ASN A 269 -18.62 22.06 -6.47
N ALA A 270 -19.71 22.83 -6.39
CA ALA A 270 -20.93 22.56 -7.12
C ALA A 270 -20.70 22.40 -8.63
N ALA A 271 -19.91 23.29 -9.26
CA ALA A 271 -19.68 23.28 -10.71
C ALA A 271 -18.93 22.00 -11.17
N LEU A 272 -17.93 21.55 -10.41
CA LEU A 272 -17.21 20.32 -10.72
C LEU A 272 -18.05 19.08 -10.43
N PHE A 273 -18.86 19.12 -9.37
CA PHE A 273 -19.75 18.04 -9.01
C PHE A 273 -20.87 17.86 -10.04
N GLU A 274 -21.52 18.94 -10.47
CA GLU A 274 -22.46 18.94 -11.59
C GLU A 274 -21.85 18.31 -12.85
N TRP A 275 -20.62 18.68 -13.17
CA TRP A 275 -19.93 18.11 -14.33
C TRP A 275 -19.78 16.58 -14.25
N VAL A 276 -19.46 16.05 -13.07
CA VAL A 276 -19.39 14.59 -12.87
C VAL A 276 -20.75 13.95 -13.12
N VAL A 277 -21.82 14.50 -12.56
CA VAL A 277 -23.18 13.98 -12.73
C VAL A 277 -23.62 14.05 -14.21
N GLU A 278 -23.38 15.19 -14.87
CA GLU A 278 -23.64 15.35 -16.30
C GLU A 278 -22.87 14.32 -17.16
N ASN A 279 -21.59 14.08 -16.84
CA ASN A 279 -20.78 13.10 -17.57
C ASN A 279 -21.28 11.66 -17.37
N LEU A 280 -21.71 11.30 -16.17
CA LEU A 280 -22.30 9.98 -15.93
C LEU A 280 -23.61 9.82 -16.68
N MET A 281 -24.51 10.81 -16.67
CA MET A 281 -25.76 10.79 -17.43
C MET A 281 -25.51 10.72 -18.94
N LYS A 282 -24.49 11.45 -19.45
CA LYS A 282 -24.12 11.38 -20.87
C LYS A 282 -23.58 9.98 -21.23
N ASN A 283 -22.80 9.36 -20.37
CA ASN A 283 -22.33 7.99 -20.58
C ASN A 283 -23.47 6.98 -20.57
N ALA A 284 -24.45 7.17 -19.66
CA ALA A 284 -25.69 6.39 -19.62
C ALA A 284 -26.49 6.52 -20.92
N LEU A 285 -26.70 7.76 -21.41
CA LEU A 285 -27.39 8.01 -22.67
C LEU A 285 -26.71 7.34 -23.87
N ASP A 286 -25.37 7.44 -23.95
CA ASP A 286 -24.61 6.78 -25.00
C ASP A 286 -24.69 5.25 -24.94
N ALA A 287 -24.86 4.70 -23.72
CA ALA A 287 -25.03 3.24 -23.55
C ALA A 287 -26.42 2.73 -23.97
N LEU A 288 -27.45 3.58 -23.92
CA LEU A 288 -28.83 3.25 -24.28
C LEU A 288 -29.09 3.12 -25.77
N GLN A 289 -28.22 3.65 -26.63
CA GLN A 289 -28.36 3.59 -28.10
C GLN A 289 -29.73 4.10 -28.62
N GLY A 290 -30.31 5.08 -27.94
CA GLY A 290 -31.51 5.80 -28.38
C GLY A 290 -32.81 5.39 -27.69
N HIS A 291 -32.88 4.34 -26.87
CA HIS A 291 -34.06 3.93 -26.11
C HIS A 291 -33.71 3.31 -24.76
N GLY A 292 -34.51 3.52 -23.76
CA GLY A 292 -34.32 2.97 -22.42
C GLY A 292 -34.55 3.98 -21.31
N ALA A 293 -33.96 3.69 -20.11
CA ALA A 293 -34.16 4.49 -18.92
C ALA A 293 -32.82 4.86 -18.26
N ILE A 294 -32.79 6.10 -17.74
CA ILE A 294 -31.73 6.56 -16.83
C ILE A 294 -32.40 6.89 -15.50
N ASN A 295 -31.86 6.38 -14.42
CA ASN A 295 -32.36 6.67 -13.08
C ASN A 295 -31.24 7.26 -12.22
N VAL A 296 -31.51 8.45 -11.66
CA VAL A 296 -30.58 9.15 -10.75
C VAL A 296 -31.17 9.12 -9.35
N THR A 297 -30.47 8.50 -8.41
CA THR A 297 -30.94 8.35 -7.03
C THR A 297 -29.93 8.93 -6.05
N ILE A 298 -30.45 9.57 -4.99
CA ILE A 298 -29.68 9.97 -3.82
C ILE A 298 -30.15 9.14 -2.65
N SER A 299 -29.18 8.58 -1.92
CA SER A 299 -29.39 7.88 -0.65
C SER A 299 -28.34 8.29 0.36
N THR A 300 -28.65 8.15 1.64
CA THR A 300 -27.73 8.56 2.71
C THR A 300 -27.66 7.51 3.79
N ASP A 301 -26.50 7.45 4.43
CA ASP A 301 -26.35 6.82 5.75
C ASP A 301 -25.84 7.89 6.76
N GLU A 302 -25.44 7.45 7.95
CA GLU A 302 -24.94 8.37 9.00
C GLU A 302 -23.72 9.19 8.58
N LYS A 303 -22.88 8.65 7.70
CA LYS A 303 -21.54 9.20 7.37
C LYS A 303 -21.41 9.62 5.91
N HIS A 304 -22.23 9.08 5.01
CA HIS A 304 -22.03 9.25 3.57
C HIS A 304 -23.31 9.63 2.84
N VAL A 305 -23.13 10.35 1.78
CA VAL A 305 -24.11 10.56 0.71
C VAL A 305 -23.71 9.70 -0.48
N ARG A 306 -24.65 8.96 -1.03
CA ARG A 306 -24.46 8.15 -2.23
C ARG A 306 -25.36 8.69 -3.33
N ILE A 307 -24.76 8.96 -4.46
CA ILE A 307 -25.46 9.33 -5.70
C ILE A 307 -25.24 8.20 -6.69
N GLU A 308 -26.32 7.64 -7.21
CA GLU A 308 -26.24 6.58 -8.20
C GLU A 308 -26.87 7.05 -9.51
N VAL A 309 -26.19 6.76 -10.61
CA VAL A 309 -26.67 6.95 -11.97
C VAL A 309 -26.73 5.58 -12.62
N SER A 310 -27.94 5.11 -12.86
CA SER A 310 -28.22 3.79 -13.44
C SER A 310 -28.78 3.93 -14.84
N ASP A 311 -28.37 3.08 -15.76
CA ASP A 311 -28.90 2.98 -17.12
C ASP A 311 -29.32 1.53 -17.41
N THR A 312 -30.22 1.38 -18.40
CA THR A 312 -30.65 0.09 -18.95
C THR A 312 -29.95 -0.25 -20.27
N GLY A 313 -28.73 0.26 -20.46
CA GLY A 313 -27.99 0.14 -21.71
C GLY A 313 -27.20 -1.15 -21.86
N LYS A 314 -26.16 -1.09 -22.70
CA LYS A 314 -25.35 -2.26 -23.10
C LYS A 314 -24.55 -2.90 -21.98
N GLY A 315 -24.36 -2.25 -20.83
CA GLY A 315 -23.56 -2.75 -19.71
C GLY A 315 -22.05 -2.74 -19.97
N ILE A 316 -21.28 -3.08 -18.92
CA ILE A 316 -19.81 -3.10 -18.92
C ILE A 316 -19.33 -4.44 -18.36
N PRO A 317 -18.49 -5.18 -19.11
CA PRO A 317 -17.87 -6.41 -18.61
C PRO A 317 -17.08 -6.18 -17.32
N LYS A 318 -17.11 -7.15 -16.41
CA LYS A 318 -16.47 -7.04 -15.10
C LYS A 318 -14.95 -6.81 -15.19
N SER A 319 -14.29 -7.32 -16.24
CA SER A 319 -12.87 -7.08 -16.55
C SER A 319 -12.54 -5.60 -16.73
N ASP A 320 -13.49 -4.80 -17.22
CA ASP A 320 -13.27 -3.42 -17.59
C ASP A 320 -13.65 -2.40 -16.50
N TRP A 321 -14.30 -2.83 -15.42
CA TRP A 321 -14.77 -1.93 -14.34
C TRP A 321 -13.69 -1.02 -13.74
N LYS A 322 -12.45 -1.47 -13.69
CA LYS A 322 -11.32 -0.65 -13.25
C LYS A 322 -10.74 0.19 -14.40
N ARG A 323 -10.67 -0.42 -15.59
CA ARG A 323 -10.03 0.17 -16.78
C ARG A 323 -10.79 1.35 -17.36
N ILE A 324 -12.13 1.37 -17.25
CA ILE A 324 -12.96 2.48 -17.73
C ILE A 324 -12.61 3.83 -17.08
N PHE A 325 -11.95 3.83 -15.94
CA PHE A 325 -11.45 5.03 -15.26
C PHE A 325 -10.00 5.38 -15.63
N GLU A 326 -9.34 4.60 -16.46
CA GLU A 326 -8.01 4.91 -16.98
C GLU A 326 -8.11 5.97 -18.08
N PRO A 327 -7.18 6.96 -18.08
CA PRO A 327 -7.17 7.98 -19.13
C PRO A 327 -7.02 7.37 -20.52
N GLY A 328 -7.84 7.83 -21.48
CA GLY A 328 -7.81 7.36 -22.85
C GLY A 328 -8.59 6.06 -23.12
N PHE A 329 -9.11 5.40 -22.08
CA PHE A 329 -9.94 4.21 -22.29
C PHE A 329 -11.31 4.60 -22.85
N THR A 330 -11.64 4.09 -24.03
CA THR A 330 -12.93 4.32 -24.68
C THR A 330 -13.31 3.14 -25.57
N THR A 331 -14.59 2.78 -25.56
CA THR A 331 -15.21 1.86 -26.51
C THR A 331 -15.99 2.58 -27.60
N LYS A 332 -15.94 3.92 -27.64
CA LYS A 332 -16.66 4.77 -28.57
C LYS A 332 -15.78 5.13 -29.78
N THR A 333 -16.36 5.18 -30.97
CA THR A 333 -15.68 5.64 -32.18
C THR A 333 -15.34 7.15 -32.14
N ARG A 334 -16.09 7.93 -31.35
CA ARG A 334 -15.86 9.36 -31.11
C ARG A 334 -15.79 9.62 -29.61
N GLY A 335 -14.69 10.21 -29.18
CA GLY A 335 -14.45 10.57 -27.77
C GLY A 335 -13.03 10.21 -27.33
N TRP A 336 -12.48 11.03 -26.47
CA TRP A 336 -11.06 10.96 -26.03
C TRP A 336 -10.84 10.00 -24.85
N GLY A 337 -11.89 9.34 -24.34
CA GLY A 337 -11.77 8.46 -23.18
C GLY A 337 -11.40 9.18 -21.86
N LEU A 338 -11.65 10.49 -21.78
CA LEU A 338 -11.22 11.31 -20.65
C LEU A 338 -12.33 11.55 -19.61
N GLY A 339 -13.60 11.34 -19.97
CA GLY A 339 -14.72 11.71 -19.12
C GLY A 339 -14.73 11.00 -17.76
N LEU A 340 -14.67 9.67 -17.74
CA LEU A 340 -14.69 8.90 -16.50
C LEU A 340 -13.40 9.05 -15.68
N SER A 341 -12.25 9.15 -16.32
CA SER A 341 -10.98 9.38 -15.62
C SER A 341 -10.96 10.75 -14.92
N LEU A 342 -11.54 11.77 -15.59
CA LEU A 342 -11.71 13.09 -15.00
C LEU A 342 -12.75 13.08 -13.88
N SER A 343 -13.90 12.41 -14.08
CA SER A 343 -14.92 12.25 -13.03
C SER A 343 -14.33 11.60 -11.77
N ARG A 344 -13.50 10.58 -11.95
CA ARG A 344 -12.81 9.92 -10.85
C ARG A 344 -11.88 10.89 -10.13
N ARG A 345 -11.09 11.65 -10.87
CA ARG A 345 -10.20 12.66 -10.30
C ARG A 345 -10.97 13.73 -9.52
N ILE A 346 -12.05 14.27 -10.09
CA ILE A 346 -12.88 15.27 -9.42
C ILE A 346 -13.42 14.71 -8.10
N ILE A 347 -13.93 13.49 -8.09
CA ILE A 347 -14.51 12.90 -6.88
C ILE A 347 -13.44 12.48 -5.87
N GLU A 348 -12.37 11.79 -6.31
CA GLU A 348 -11.36 11.21 -5.39
C GLU A 348 -10.35 12.26 -4.93
N ASP A 349 -9.79 13.07 -5.84
CA ASP A 349 -8.70 14.01 -5.50
C ASP A 349 -9.24 15.35 -4.94
N TYR A 350 -10.34 15.89 -5.49
CA TYR A 350 -10.87 17.20 -5.05
C TYR A 350 -11.94 17.09 -3.97
N HIS A 351 -12.81 16.08 -4.02
CA HIS A 351 -13.90 15.93 -3.05
C HIS A 351 -13.65 14.87 -1.99
N HIS A 352 -12.49 14.18 -2.03
CA HIS A 352 -12.09 13.12 -1.12
C HIS A 352 -13.15 12.00 -0.96
N GLY A 353 -13.91 11.79 -2.04
CA GLY A 353 -14.95 10.78 -2.14
C GLY A 353 -14.48 9.53 -2.90
N ARG A 354 -15.43 8.77 -3.40
CA ARG A 354 -15.18 7.59 -4.21
C ARG A 354 -16.18 7.50 -5.34
N ILE A 355 -15.72 7.14 -6.55
CA ILE A 355 -16.57 6.79 -7.68
C ILE A 355 -16.23 5.38 -8.15
N ALA A 356 -17.26 4.57 -8.42
CA ALA A 356 -17.10 3.19 -8.86
C ALA A 356 -18.31 2.69 -9.64
N VAL A 357 -18.14 1.60 -10.36
CA VAL A 357 -19.26 0.79 -10.86
C VAL A 357 -19.84 0.02 -9.68
N ALA A 358 -21.08 0.29 -9.31
CA ALA A 358 -21.78 -0.40 -8.25
C ALA A 358 -22.29 -1.77 -8.73
N SER A 359 -22.87 -1.79 -9.93
CA SER A 359 -23.30 -3.00 -10.63
C SER A 359 -23.30 -2.79 -12.13
N SER A 360 -23.01 -3.81 -12.90
CA SER A 360 -23.19 -3.80 -14.35
C SER A 360 -23.28 -5.23 -14.87
N GLU A 361 -24.20 -5.43 -15.80
CA GLU A 361 -24.41 -6.70 -16.50
C GLU A 361 -24.55 -6.41 -18.00
N VAL A 362 -23.80 -7.13 -18.83
CA VAL A 362 -23.83 -6.94 -20.28
C VAL A 362 -25.24 -7.20 -20.81
N GLY A 363 -25.79 -6.23 -21.54
CA GLY A 363 -27.16 -6.26 -22.08
C GLY A 363 -28.26 -5.84 -21.09
N ARG A 364 -27.93 -5.51 -19.83
CA ARG A 364 -28.93 -5.08 -18.83
C ARG A 364 -28.70 -3.68 -18.27
N GLY A 365 -27.49 -3.17 -18.38
CA GLY A 365 -27.18 -1.81 -17.98
C GLY A 365 -26.07 -1.70 -16.95
N THR A 366 -25.85 -0.45 -16.50
CA THR A 366 -24.77 -0.10 -15.56
C THR A 366 -25.30 0.85 -14.49
N THR A 367 -24.82 0.68 -13.26
CA THR A 367 -25.00 1.62 -12.16
C THR A 367 -23.64 2.13 -11.72
N PHE A 368 -23.42 3.43 -11.91
CA PHE A 368 -22.29 4.15 -11.29
C PHE A 368 -22.71 4.70 -9.94
N ARG A 369 -21.81 4.66 -8.96
CA ARG A 369 -22.03 5.19 -7.61
C ARG A 369 -20.92 6.18 -7.26
N ILE A 370 -21.33 7.39 -6.84
CA ILE A 370 -20.51 8.36 -6.16
C ILE A 370 -20.80 8.27 -4.67
N THR A 371 -19.76 8.27 -3.84
CA THR A 371 -19.87 8.29 -2.38
C THR A 371 -19.03 9.45 -1.86
N ILE A 372 -19.63 10.37 -1.13
CA ILE A 372 -18.98 11.51 -0.49
C ILE A 372 -19.36 11.57 1.00
N LYS A 373 -18.54 12.30 1.78
CA LYS A 373 -18.81 12.48 3.21
C LYS A 373 -20.04 13.35 3.42
N ARG A 374 -20.97 12.89 4.25
CA ARG A 374 -22.13 13.66 4.68
C ARG A 374 -21.70 14.73 5.72
N ASN A 375 -22.20 15.93 5.57
CA ASN A 375 -22.05 16.98 6.56
C ASN A 375 -23.44 17.34 7.13
N LYS A 376 -23.47 17.72 8.39
CA LYS A 376 -24.68 18.35 8.99
C LYS A 376 -24.61 19.85 8.67
N LYS A 377 -25.79 20.42 8.43
CA LYS A 377 -25.93 21.87 8.26
C LYS A 377 -25.66 22.58 9.58
#